data_141b388805278ce1e573c9294986d329
#
_entry.id   141b388805278ce1e573c9294986d329
#
_cell.length_a   1.000
_cell.length_b   1.000
_cell.length_c   1.000
_cell.angle_alpha   90.00
_cell.angle_beta   90.00
_cell.angle_gamma   90.00
#
_symmetry.space_group_name_H-M   'P 1'
#
loop_
_entity.id
_entity.type
_entity.pdbx_description
1 polymer ?
#
loop_
_entity_poly.entity_id
_entity_poly.type
_entity_poly.pdbx_seq_one_letter_code
_entity_poly.pdbx_strand_id
1 'polypeptide(L)'
;SPARYKKLVTGLLLFALFNSSDVFLLLKIKESGLDDTAVIGVYIFYNLVFALLAYPIGIIADRIGLKKIFIAGLFVFSLVYIGFAFNTNLYIFLLLFLLYGIYAAATEGISKAWISNVVDKKETATAIGTYSGFQSICAFIASSLCGLLWISFGAKATFLITAGVTLLV
;
A
#
# COMPACT_ATOMS: atom_id res chain seq x y z
N SER A 1 3.48 -10.64 23.65
CA SER A 1 2.25 -10.49 24.47
C SER A 1 1.03 -10.38 23.55
N PRO A 2 -0.04 -11.18 23.80
CA PRO A 2 -1.26 -11.17 22.97
C PRO A 2 -1.87 -9.77 22.78
N ALA A 3 -1.78 -8.91 23.78
CA ALA A 3 -2.33 -7.54 23.70
C ALA A 3 -1.54 -6.65 22.72
N ARG A 4 -0.20 -6.78 22.66
CA ARG A 4 0.62 -6.04 21.70
C ARG A 4 0.34 -6.48 20.25
N TYR A 5 0.20 -7.79 20.04
CA TYR A 5 -0.16 -8.34 18.74
C TYR A 5 -1.51 -7.83 18.28
N LYS A 6 -2.56 -7.92 19.12
CA LYS A 6 -3.90 -7.44 18.78
C LYS A 6 -3.90 -5.97 18.41
N LYS A 7 -3.25 -5.11 19.21
CA LYS A 7 -3.16 -3.67 18.95
C LYS A 7 -2.47 -3.37 17.63
N LEU A 8 -1.34 -4.05 17.34
CA LEU A 8 -0.60 -3.88 16.09
C LEU A 8 -1.46 -4.31 14.89
N VAL A 9 -2.00 -5.53 14.93
CA VAL A 9 -2.79 -6.08 13.82
C VAL A 9 -4.04 -5.24 13.56
N THR A 10 -4.72 -4.76 14.60
CA THR A 10 -5.87 -3.85 14.44
C THR A 10 -5.46 -2.59 13.68
N GLY A 11 -4.34 -1.95 14.04
CA GLY A 11 -3.85 -0.76 13.31
C GLY A 11 -3.51 -1.06 11.84
N LEU A 12 -2.83 -2.17 11.59
CA LEU A 12 -2.48 -2.60 10.22
C LEU A 12 -3.73 -2.93 9.38
N LEU A 13 -4.75 -3.56 9.97
CA LEU A 13 -6.00 -3.89 9.29
C LEU A 13 -6.88 -2.66 9.06
N LEU A 14 -6.87 -1.67 9.97
CA LEU A 14 -7.51 -0.38 9.72
C LEU A 14 -6.93 0.30 8.47
N PHE A 15 -5.62 0.32 8.32
CA PHE A 15 -5.01 0.82 7.09
C PHE A 15 -5.41 -0.04 5.88
N ALA A 16 -5.40 -1.39 6.01
CA ALA A 16 -5.77 -2.29 4.91
C ALA A 16 -7.20 -2.07 4.38
N LEU A 17 -8.13 -1.59 5.21
CA LEU A 17 -9.49 -1.23 4.80
C LEU A 17 -9.56 -0.02 3.84
N PHE A 18 -8.48 0.77 3.75
CA PHE A 18 -8.38 1.90 2.84
C PHE A 18 -7.34 1.68 1.73
N ASN A 19 -6.63 0.57 1.78
CA ASN A 19 -5.66 0.17 0.76
C ASN A 19 -6.34 -0.74 -0.28
N SER A 20 -6.94 -0.10 -1.29
CA SER A 20 -7.53 -0.82 -2.42
C SER A 20 -6.44 -1.45 -3.32
N SER A 21 -6.86 -2.33 -4.23
CA SER A 21 -5.96 -2.97 -5.19
C SER A 21 -5.23 -1.97 -6.09
N ASP A 22 -3.96 -2.24 -6.40
CA ASP A 22 -3.13 -1.51 -7.38
C ASP A 22 -3.79 -1.35 -8.75
N VAL A 23 -4.74 -2.23 -9.07
CA VAL A 23 -5.52 -2.21 -10.31
C VAL A 23 -6.20 -0.85 -10.52
N PHE A 24 -6.63 -0.15 -9.46
CA PHE A 24 -7.25 1.17 -9.60
C PHE A 24 -6.25 2.24 -10.08
N LEU A 25 -4.99 2.16 -9.67
CA LEU A 25 -3.92 3.03 -10.17
C LEU A 25 -3.65 2.74 -11.66
N LEU A 26 -3.61 1.47 -12.04
CA LEU A 26 -3.43 1.04 -13.42
C LEU A 26 -4.64 1.44 -14.30
N LEU A 27 -5.85 1.32 -13.77
CA LEU A 27 -7.08 1.77 -14.45
C LEU A 27 -7.03 3.26 -14.75
N LYS A 28 -6.54 4.08 -13.82
CA LYS A 28 -6.37 5.52 -14.02
C LYS A 28 -5.41 5.83 -15.18
N ILE A 29 -4.31 5.09 -15.29
CA ILE A 29 -3.37 5.24 -16.41
C ILE A 29 -4.06 4.89 -17.74
N LYS A 30 -4.82 3.80 -17.76
CA LYS A 30 -5.56 3.37 -18.95
C LYS A 30 -6.62 4.42 -19.36
N GLU A 31 -7.37 4.98 -18.41
CA GLU A 31 -8.32 6.07 -18.66
C GLU A 31 -7.65 7.34 -19.20
N SER A 32 -6.35 7.53 -18.92
CA SER A 32 -5.57 8.66 -19.45
C SER A 32 -5.13 8.47 -20.91
N GLY A 33 -5.56 7.39 -21.57
CA GLY A 33 -5.34 7.14 -23.00
C GLY A 33 -4.06 6.35 -23.31
N LEU A 34 -3.41 5.75 -22.31
CA LEU A 34 -2.26 4.87 -22.52
C LEU A 34 -2.72 3.48 -22.94
N ASP A 35 -1.95 2.84 -23.81
CA ASP A 35 -2.21 1.49 -24.31
C ASP A 35 -1.91 0.43 -23.23
N ASP A 36 -2.41 -0.79 -23.46
CA ASP A 36 -2.25 -1.90 -22.51
C ASP A 36 -0.77 -2.27 -22.28
N THR A 37 0.07 -2.11 -23.30
CA THR A 37 1.51 -2.38 -23.21
C THR A 37 2.19 -1.41 -22.24
N ALA A 38 1.85 -0.12 -22.31
CA ALA A 38 2.36 0.89 -21.37
C ALA A 38 1.89 0.62 -19.95
N VAL A 39 0.62 0.24 -19.75
CA VAL A 39 0.07 -0.12 -18.43
C VAL A 39 0.79 -1.32 -17.83
N ILE A 40 1.02 -2.37 -18.62
CA ILE A 40 1.78 -3.55 -18.17
C ILE A 40 3.23 -3.16 -17.86
N GLY A 41 3.87 -2.34 -18.70
CA GLY A 41 5.23 -1.86 -18.49
C GLY A 41 5.38 -1.09 -17.17
N VAL A 42 4.44 -0.23 -16.84
CA VAL A 42 4.42 0.52 -15.57
C VAL A 42 4.24 -0.43 -14.38
N TYR A 43 3.39 -1.44 -14.50
CA TYR A 43 3.20 -2.44 -13.44
C TYR A 43 4.47 -3.26 -13.20
N ILE A 44 5.16 -3.69 -14.26
CA ILE A 44 6.46 -4.38 -14.15
C ILE A 44 7.49 -3.47 -13.50
N PHE A 45 7.57 -2.20 -13.90
CA PHE A 45 8.47 -1.20 -13.32
C PHE A 45 8.24 -1.03 -11.80
N TYR A 46 6.98 -0.87 -11.38
CA TYR A 46 6.63 -0.80 -9.96
C TYR A 46 7.10 -2.03 -9.17
N ASN A 47 6.81 -3.22 -9.68
CA ASN A 47 7.23 -4.46 -9.02
C ASN A 47 8.76 -4.59 -8.94
N LEU A 48 9.49 -4.15 -9.97
CA LEU A 48 10.95 -4.13 -9.96
C LEU A 48 11.47 -3.16 -8.88
N VAL A 49 10.92 -1.96 -8.79
CA VAL A 49 11.28 -0.98 -7.74
C VAL A 49 11.03 -1.57 -6.36
N PHE A 50 9.86 -2.17 -6.14
CA PHE A 50 9.53 -2.85 -4.90
C PHE A 50 10.55 -3.93 -4.54
N ALA A 51 10.86 -4.83 -5.48
CA ALA A 51 11.79 -5.94 -5.27
C ALA A 51 13.21 -5.44 -4.92
N LEU A 52 13.71 -4.42 -5.63
CA LEU A 52 15.03 -3.86 -5.40
C LEU A 52 15.14 -3.10 -4.07
N LEU A 53 14.07 -2.43 -3.63
CA LEU A 53 14.08 -1.60 -2.45
C LEU A 53 13.62 -2.32 -1.17
N ALA A 54 12.96 -3.47 -1.27
CA ALA A 54 12.48 -4.22 -0.10
C ALA A 54 13.61 -4.56 0.87
N TYR A 55 14.77 -5.03 0.37
CA TYR A 55 15.91 -5.39 1.21
C TYR A 55 16.58 -4.16 1.85
N PRO A 56 17.02 -3.11 1.12
CA PRO A 56 17.64 -1.94 1.73
C PRO A 56 16.70 -1.19 2.69
N ILE A 57 15.41 -1.09 2.37
CA ILE A 57 14.43 -0.48 3.29
C ILE A 57 14.25 -1.32 4.55
N GLY A 58 14.29 -2.66 4.45
CA GLY A 58 14.30 -3.55 5.60
C GLY A 58 15.49 -3.27 6.55
N ILE A 59 16.71 -3.14 6.01
CA ILE A 59 17.91 -2.78 6.82
C ILE A 59 17.74 -1.43 7.50
N ILE A 60 17.20 -0.44 6.79
CA ILE A 60 16.94 0.89 7.36
C ILE A 60 15.90 0.79 8.47
N ALA A 61 14.85 0.01 8.28
CA ALA A 61 13.80 -0.20 9.26
C ALA A 61 14.31 -0.85 10.56
N ASP A 62 15.25 -1.79 10.45
CA ASP A 62 15.88 -2.42 11.61
C ASP A 62 16.71 -1.41 12.42
N ARG A 63 17.31 -0.40 11.77
CA ARG A 63 18.15 0.63 12.42
C ARG A 63 17.33 1.76 13.05
N ILE A 64 16.34 2.29 12.34
CA ILE A 64 15.60 3.48 12.78
C ILE A 64 14.23 3.18 13.36
N GLY A 65 13.77 1.95 13.24
CA GLY A 65 12.54 1.40 13.81
C GLY A 65 11.45 1.15 12.77
N LEU A 66 10.83 -0.03 12.83
CA LEU A 66 9.79 -0.50 11.91
C LEU A 66 8.58 0.46 11.84
N LYS A 67 8.15 0.99 13.00
CA LYS A 67 7.04 1.94 13.08
C LYS A 67 7.30 3.21 12.28
N LYS A 68 8.50 3.77 12.36
CA LYS A 68 8.86 5.02 11.66
C LYS A 68 8.85 4.82 10.15
N ILE A 69 9.43 3.71 9.67
CA ILE A 69 9.45 3.37 8.25
C ILE A 69 8.05 3.11 7.72
N PHE A 70 7.22 2.39 8.48
CA PHE A 70 5.84 2.15 8.10
C PHE A 70 5.04 3.45 7.96
N ILE A 71 5.15 4.37 8.94
CA ILE A 71 4.49 5.68 8.89
C ILE A 71 5.00 6.51 7.70
N ALA A 72 6.32 6.53 7.45
CA ALA A 72 6.87 7.19 6.27
C ALA A 72 6.29 6.61 4.98
N GLY A 73 6.11 5.29 4.90
CA GLY A 73 5.42 4.62 3.79
C GLY A 73 3.98 5.13 3.60
N LEU A 74 3.22 5.32 4.68
CA LEU A 74 1.85 5.86 4.58
C LEU A 74 1.80 7.29 4.06
N PHE A 75 2.78 8.13 4.41
CA PHE A 75 2.91 9.47 3.83
C PHE A 75 3.19 9.40 2.32
N VAL A 76 4.10 8.54 1.91
CA VAL A 76 4.40 8.31 0.48
C VAL A 76 3.15 7.81 -0.25
N PHE A 77 2.40 6.88 0.31
CA PHE A 77 1.12 6.41 -0.23
C PHE A 77 0.15 7.56 -0.47
N SER A 78 -0.06 8.42 0.52
CA SER A 78 -0.98 9.56 0.41
C SER A 78 -0.53 10.55 -0.67
N LEU A 79 0.78 10.84 -0.78
CA LEU A 79 1.33 11.68 -1.83
C LEU A 79 1.10 11.09 -3.22
N VAL A 80 1.29 9.78 -3.38
CA VAL A 80 1.05 9.07 -4.63
C VAL A 80 -0.42 9.19 -5.05
N TYR A 81 -1.35 8.94 -4.14
CA TYR A 81 -2.78 9.01 -4.43
C TYR A 81 -3.24 10.43 -4.75
N ILE A 82 -2.70 11.45 -4.07
CA ILE A 82 -2.93 12.87 -4.42
C ILE A 82 -2.39 13.14 -5.84
N GLY A 83 -1.18 12.68 -6.14
CA GLY A 83 -0.58 12.83 -7.47
C GLY A 83 -1.44 12.19 -8.56
N PHE A 84 -1.97 10.98 -8.35
CA PHE A 84 -2.88 10.32 -9.28
C PHE A 84 -4.20 11.06 -9.48
N ALA A 85 -4.70 11.76 -8.45
CA ALA A 85 -5.95 12.53 -8.55
C ALA A 85 -5.86 13.70 -9.54
N PHE A 86 -4.66 14.27 -9.74
CA PHE A 86 -4.48 15.49 -10.53
C PHE A 86 -3.67 15.32 -11.81
N ASN A 87 -3.14 14.12 -12.08
CA ASN A 87 -2.21 13.91 -13.18
C ASN A 87 -2.80 13.09 -14.34
N THR A 88 -2.27 13.36 -15.55
CA THR A 88 -2.56 12.61 -16.78
C THR A 88 -1.29 12.36 -17.62
N ASN A 89 -0.12 12.78 -17.16
CA ASN A 89 1.14 12.68 -17.91
C ASN A 89 1.88 11.36 -17.56
N LEU A 90 2.32 10.62 -18.57
CA LEU A 90 3.01 9.35 -18.41
C LEU A 90 4.28 9.45 -17.54
N TYR A 91 5.11 10.47 -17.73
CA TYR A 91 6.35 10.62 -16.97
C TYR A 91 6.09 10.83 -15.47
N ILE A 92 5.03 11.57 -15.15
CA ILE A 92 4.60 11.75 -13.77
C ILE A 92 4.02 10.45 -13.20
N PHE A 93 3.28 9.67 -13.98
CA PHE A 93 2.82 8.34 -13.56
C PHE A 93 4.00 7.41 -13.24
N LEU A 94 5.06 7.41 -14.05
CA LEU A 94 6.27 6.63 -13.76
C LEU A 94 6.92 7.05 -12.44
N LEU A 95 7.02 8.36 -12.17
CA LEU A 95 7.52 8.88 -10.90
C LEU A 95 6.62 8.47 -9.73
N LEU A 96 5.30 8.55 -9.90
CA LEU A 96 4.34 8.13 -8.87
C LEU A 96 4.41 6.62 -8.61
N PHE A 97 4.63 5.79 -9.62
CA PHE A 97 4.83 4.36 -9.43
C PHE A 97 6.20 4.01 -8.83
N LEU A 98 7.23 4.80 -9.08
CA LEU A 98 8.50 4.71 -8.35
C LEU A 98 8.25 4.93 -6.84
N LEU A 99 7.55 6.02 -6.48
CA LEU A 99 7.18 6.31 -5.10
C LEU A 99 6.27 5.23 -4.51
N TYR A 100 5.36 4.69 -5.29
CA TYR A 100 4.48 3.60 -4.86
C TYR A 100 5.26 2.31 -4.58
N GLY A 101 6.29 2.01 -5.36
CA GLY A 101 7.22 0.91 -5.08
C GLY A 101 7.99 1.10 -3.77
N ILE A 102 8.40 2.34 -3.46
CA ILE A 102 9.02 2.70 -2.17
C ILE A 102 8.03 2.49 -1.02
N TYR A 103 6.78 2.94 -1.18
CA TYR A 103 5.72 2.70 -0.21
C TYR A 103 5.50 1.20 0.05
N ALA A 104 5.37 0.38 -1.00
CA ALA A 104 5.17 -1.05 -0.87
C ALA A 104 6.34 -1.71 -0.12
N ALA A 105 7.58 -1.34 -0.43
CA ALA A 105 8.77 -1.81 0.26
C ALA A 105 8.82 -1.37 1.75
N ALA A 106 8.27 -0.19 2.07
CA ALA A 106 8.22 0.34 3.43
C ALA A 106 7.04 -0.23 4.27
N THR A 107 6.11 -0.95 3.67
CA THR A 107 4.89 -1.41 4.37
C THR A 107 4.70 -2.92 4.34
N GLU A 108 4.77 -3.60 3.21
CA GLU A 108 4.42 -5.02 3.10
C GLU A 108 5.33 -5.95 3.90
N GLY A 109 6.65 -5.85 3.67
CA GLY A 109 7.64 -6.64 4.42
C GLY A 109 7.72 -6.21 5.87
N ILE A 110 7.66 -4.90 6.12
CA ILE A 110 7.75 -4.29 7.44
C ILE A 110 6.60 -4.73 8.36
N SER A 111 5.38 -4.83 7.85
CA SER A 111 4.23 -5.33 8.62
C SER A 111 4.45 -6.74 9.15
N LYS A 112 4.94 -7.64 8.30
CA LYS A 112 5.23 -9.03 8.66
C LYS A 112 6.42 -9.14 9.64
N ALA A 113 7.48 -8.36 9.41
CA ALA A 113 8.62 -8.27 10.32
C ALA A 113 8.18 -7.73 11.70
N TRP A 114 7.30 -6.72 11.72
CA TRP A 114 6.79 -6.16 12.96
C TRP A 114 5.94 -7.17 13.74
N ILE A 115 5.09 -7.94 13.06
CA ILE A 115 4.31 -9.02 13.67
C ILE A 115 5.25 -10.07 14.26
N SER A 116 6.28 -10.50 13.53
CA SER A 116 7.24 -11.52 14.03
C SER A 116 8.00 -11.08 15.28
N ASN A 117 8.21 -9.76 15.45
CA ASN A 117 8.90 -9.20 16.62
C ASN A 117 8.02 -9.09 17.88
N VAL A 118 6.70 -9.20 17.76
CA VAL A 118 5.77 -9.07 18.90
C VAL A 118 5.15 -10.40 19.35
N VAL A 119 5.39 -11.48 18.62
CA VAL A 119 4.93 -12.84 18.93
C VAL A 119 6.08 -13.79 19.19
N ASP A 120 5.80 -14.92 19.84
CA ASP A 120 6.80 -15.97 20.05
C ASP A 120 7.16 -16.66 18.73
N LYS A 121 8.43 -17.08 18.61
CA LYS A 121 8.94 -17.73 17.38
C LYS A 121 8.09 -18.92 16.92
N LYS A 122 7.52 -19.68 17.86
CA LYS A 122 6.65 -20.85 17.55
C LYS A 122 5.31 -20.45 16.94
N GLU A 123 4.83 -19.23 17.20
CA GLU A 123 3.53 -18.73 16.77
C GLU A 123 3.62 -17.79 15.56
N THR A 124 4.85 -17.44 15.12
CA THR A 124 5.08 -16.44 14.08
C THR A 124 4.35 -16.77 12.78
N ALA A 125 4.44 -18.02 12.31
CA ALA A 125 3.79 -18.43 11.06
C ALA A 125 2.26 -18.30 11.15
N THR A 126 1.67 -18.74 12.27
CA THR A 126 0.22 -18.65 12.52
C THR A 126 -0.22 -17.19 12.62
N ALA A 127 0.54 -16.35 13.31
CA ALA A 127 0.24 -14.92 13.48
C ALA A 127 0.28 -14.15 12.14
N ILE A 128 1.30 -14.40 11.31
CA ILE A 128 1.42 -13.80 9.97
C ILE A 128 0.32 -14.34 9.06
N GLY A 129 0.02 -15.65 9.09
CA GLY A 129 -1.06 -16.24 8.29
C GLY A 129 -2.42 -15.68 8.65
N THR A 130 -2.73 -15.53 9.94
CA THR A 130 -3.97 -14.92 10.43
C THR A 130 -4.07 -13.46 9.97
N TYR A 131 -3.01 -12.67 10.14
CA TYR A 131 -2.97 -11.30 9.64
C TYR A 131 -3.19 -11.23 8.12
N SER A 132 -2.50 -12.05 7.33
CA SER A 132 -2.64 -12.06 5.88
C SER A 132 -4.05 -12.46 5.42
N GLY A 133 -4.69 -13.39 6.11
CA GLY A 133 -6.08 -13.75 5.84
C GLY A 133 -7.05 -12.58 6.07
N PHE A 134 -6.96 -11.91 7.21
CA PHE A 134 -7.76 -10.71 7.47
C PHE A 134 -7.42 -9.55 6.55
N GLN A 135 -6.15 -9.35 6.22
CA GLN A 135 -5.70 -8.34 5.26
C GLN A 135 -6.35 -8.55 3.88
N SER A 136 -6.46 -9.80 3.42
CA SER A 136 -7.12 -10.12 2.15
C SER A 136 -8.61 -9.77 2.17
N ILE A 137 -9.30 -10.03 3.28
CA ILE A 137 -10.71 -9.63 3.48
C ILE A 137 -10.83 -8.10 3.46
N CYS A 138 -9.96 -7.40 4.19
CA CYS A 138 -9.92 -5.93 4.20
C CYS A 138 -9.66 -5.37 2.80
N ALA A 139 -8.72 -5.94 2.05
CA ALA A 139 -8.42 -5.52 0.68
C ALA A 139 -9.61 -5.75 -0.29
N PHE A 140 -10.34 -6.83 -0.12
CA PHE A 140 -11.58 -7.07 -0.87
C PHE A 140 -12.63 -6.00 -0.57
N ILE A 141 -12.87 -5.68 0.69
CA ILE A 141 -13.81 -4.62 1.11
C ILE A 141 -13.32 -3.27 0.59
N ALA A 142 -12.04 -2.94 0.77
CA ALA A 142 -11.44 -1.69 0.29
C ALA A 142 -11.60 -1.52 -1.23
N SER A 143 -11.35 -2.57 -2.00
CA SER A 143 -11.49 -2.55 -3.46
C SER A 143 -12.95 -2.42 -3.89
N SER A 144 -13.88 -3.06 -3.19
CA SER A 144 -15.32 -2.90 -3.45
C SER A 144 -15.79 -1.48 -3.19
N LEU A 145 -15.38 -0.89 -2.06
CA LEU A 145 -15.69 0.51 -1.73
C LEU A 145 -15.04 1.48 -2.71
N CYS A 146 -13.79 1.25 -3.10
CA CYS A 146 -13.07 2.04 -4.09
C CYS A 146 -13.81 2.02 -5.44
N GLY A 147 -14.27 0.85 -5.90
CA GLY A 147 -15.07 0.72 -7.12
C GLY A 147 -16.38 1.48 -7.06
N LEU A 148 -17.10 1.41 -5.93
CA LEU A 148 -18.33 2.18 -5.73
C LEU A 148 -18.09 3.70 -5.74
N LEU A 149 -17.04 4.17 -5.06
CA LEU A 149 -16.64 5.58 -5.06
C LEU A 149 -16.25 6.05 -6.46
N TRP A 150 -15.55 5.21 -7.22
CA TRP A 150 -15.14 5.50 -8.59
C TRP A 150 -16.34 5.72 -9.52
N ILE A 151 -17.33 4.83 -9.45
CA ILE A 151 -18.54 4.91 -10.26
C ILE A 151 -19.39 6.12 -9.83
N SER A 152 -19.47 6.43 -8.53
CA SER A 152 -20.34 7.48 -7.99
C SER A 152 -19.74 8.87 -8.08
N PHE A 153 -18.44 9.03 -7.87
CA PHE A 153 -17.75 10.33 -7.72
C PHE A 153 -16.55 10.50 -8.65
N GLY A 154 -16.18 9.46 -9.40
CA GLY A 154 -15.02 9.45 -10.31
C GLY A 154 -13.68 9.21 -9.63
N ALA A 155 -12.66 8.97 -10.45
CA ALA A 155 -11.31 8.61 -10.03
C ALA A 155 -10.69 9.66 -9.08
N LYS A 156 -10.80 10.93 -9.41
CA LYS A 156 -10.20 12.02 -8.63
C LYS A 156 -10.69 12.06 -7.18
N ALA A 157 -12.01 12.00 -6.98
CA ALA A 157 -12.60 11.99 -5.65
C ALA A 157 -12.19 10.74 -4.86
N THR A 158 -12.20 9.58 -5.51
CA THR A 158 -11.80 8.30 -4.92
C THR A 158 -10.37 8.35 -4.39
N PHE A 159 -9.41 8.84 -5.18
CA PHE A 159 -8.01 8.96 -4.75
C PHE A 159 -7.80 9.97 -3.63
N LEU A 160 -8.50 11.11 -3.66
CA LEU A 160 -8.41 12.12 -2.60
C LEU A 160 -9.00 11.63 -1.28
N ILE A 161 -10.13 10.92 -1.33
CA ILE A 161 -10.73 10.30 -0.14
C ILE A 161 -9.76 9.27 0.46
N THR A 162 -9.22 8.38 -0.36
CA THR A 162 -8.26 7.35 0.09
C THR A 162 -7.01 7.98 0.71
N ALA A 163 -6.42 9.00 0.06
CA ALA A 163 -5.27 9.71 0.59
C ALA A 163 -5.58 10.40 1.93
N GLY A 164 -6.71 11.11 2.01
CA GLY A 164 -7.12 11.82 3.22
C GLY A 164 -7.36 10.90 4.39
N VAL A 165 -8.07 9.80 4.20
CA VAL A 165 -8.34 8.82 5.26
C VAL A 165 -7.04 8.12 5.72
N THR A 166 -6.13 7.81 4.80
CA THR A 166 -4.83 7.22 5.17
C THR A 166 -4.00 8.12 6.09
N LEU A 167 -4.09 9.43 5.93
CA LEU A 167 -3.40 10.38 6.81
C LEU A 167 -4.02 10.48 8.22
N LEU A 168 -5.26 10.01 8.40
CA LEU A 168 -5.96 10.02 9.70
C LEU A 168 -5.75 8.72 10.49
N VAL A 169 -5.31 7.65 9.85
CA VAL A 169 -5.03 6.34 10.47
C VAL A 169 -3.58 6.25 10.94
#